data_93ae0c6d4365a3e80e5ecaead65cb8fa
#
_entry.id   93ae0c6d4365a3e80e5ecaead65cb8fa
#
_cell.length_a   1.000
_cell.length_b   1.000
_cell.length_c   1.000
_cell.angle_alpha   90.00
_cell.angle_beta   90.00
_cell.angle_gamma   90.00
#
_symmetry.space_group_name_H-M   'P 1'
#
loop_
_entity.id
_entity.type
_entity.pdbx_description
1 polymer ?
#
loop_
_entity_poly.entity_id
_entity_poly.type
_entity_poly.pdbx_seq_one_letter_code
_entity_poly.pdbx_strand_id
1 'polypeptide(L)'
;MNKTIQTTLQLFLGALILLNISSCQKQEKPVKFIIASDFHAPDIPDGKERLASFIEAAHKEKADFIIELGDFCRLDSASQVYHELWNSFPKDKYHVIGNHDMDQYTPEEYVKGMNMPGRYYSFDKGDFHFIVLDGNNLYDGKEYRHYAKANYYVNPEYRAFIDPEQMEWLKKDLASTNKRCILFSHQSIDTFVKNGKDVRQILENENERAGFKKIVLAFSGHNHSNYSKVINGITYIQINSASYVWIDQPSKTELRYPEEVNKQYPLLGYSITYDRP
;
A
#
# COMPACT_ATOMS: atom_id res chain seq x y z
N MET A 1 -78.09 36.12 39.53
CA MET A 1 -76.91 36.96 39.29
C MET A 1 -75.75 35.99 39.09
N ASN A 2 -75.45 35.54 37.90
CA ASN A 2 -74.29 34.71 37.59
C ASN A 2 -73.47 35.39 36.48
N LYS A 3 -72.25 35.80 36.81
CA LYS A 3 -71.33 36.34 35.84
C LYS A 3 -70.52 35.17 35.24
N THR A 4 -70.71 35.02 33.93
CA THR A 4 -69.98 34.06 33.13
C THR A 4 -68.59 34.63 32.81
N ILE A 5 -67.55 33.97 33.17
CA ILE A 5 -66.17 34.30 32.81
C ILE A 5 -65.86 33.54 31.52
N GLN A 6 -65.65 34.28 30.43
CA GLN A 6 -65.11 33.75 29.17
C GLN A 6 -63.60 33.72 29.26
N THR A 7 -63.05 32.53 29.22
CA THR A 7 -61.58 32.30 29.13
C THR A 7 -61.22 32.16 27.63
N THR A 8 -60.51 33.13 27.10
CA THR A 8 -59.98 33.10 25.74
C THR A 8 -58.74 32.21 25.72
N LEU A 9 -58.81 31.11 25.00
CA LEU A 9 -57.67 30.20 24.79
C LEU A 9 -56.87 30.72 23.57
N GLN A 10 -55.72 31.31 23.79
CA GLN A 10 -54.80 31.63 22.72
C GLN A 10 -54.00 30.41 22.31
N LEU A 11 -54.28 29.89 21.12
CA LEU A 11 -53.48 28.87 20.44
C LEU A 11 -52.17 29.51 19.92
N PHE A 12 -51.07 29.19 20.55
CA PHE A 12 -49.73 29.41 20.01
C PHE A 12 -49.47 28.40 18.91
N LEU A 13 -49.53 28.81 17.66
CA LEU A 13 -49.11 28.02 16.50
C LEU A 13 -47.57 28.10 16.43
N GLY A 14 -46.89 27.16 17.06
CA GLY A 14 -45.46 27.01 16.91
C GLY A 14 -45.11 26.51 15.50
N ALA A 15 -44.62 27.38 14.65
CA ALA A 15 -44.06 27.01 13.35
C ALA A 15 -42.78 26.19 13.56
N LEU A 16 -42.86 24.87 13.40
CA LEU A 16 -41.73 23.97 13.39
C LEU A 16 -40.98 24.17 12.06
N ILE A 17 -39.96 25.02 12.06
CA ILE A 17 -39.06 25.18 10.91
C ILE A 17 -38.19 23.91 10.89
N LEU A 18 -38.56 22.92 10.08
CA LEU A 18 -37.72 21.83 9.67
C LEU A 18 -36.60 22.40 8.78
N LEU A 19 -35.47 22.73 9.40
CA LEU A 19 -34.23 22.94 8.68
C LEU A 19 -33.83 21.62 8.06
N ASN A 20 -34.21 21.39 6.82
CA ASN A 20 -33.58 20.38 5.98
C ASN A 20 -32.14 20.81 5.77
N ILE A 21 -31.24 20.40 6.69
CA ILE A 21 -29.82 20.41 6.47
C ILE A 21 -29.58 19.29 5.45
N SER A 22 -29.76 19.62 4.17
CA SER A 22 -29.20 18.77 3.11
C SER A 22 -27.70 18.80 3.31
N SER A 23 -27.21 17.82 4.04
CA SER A 23 -25.80 17.47 4.05
C SER A 23 -25.44 17.21 2.59
N CYS A 24 -24.82 18.17 1.94
CA CYS A 24 -24.19 17.98 0.66
C CYS A 24 -23.05 16.99 0.90
N GLN A 25 -23.38 15.70 0.87
CA GLN A 25 -22.34 14.66 0.89
C GLN A 25 -21.53 14.88 -0.38
N LYS A 26 -20.35 15.46 -0.20
CA LYS A 26 -19.35 15.56 -1.25
C LYS A 26 -19.10 14.14 -1.74
N GLN A 27 -19.56 13.83 -2.94
CA GLN A 27 -19.35 12.52 -3.53
C GLN A 27 -17.85 12.37 -3.72
N GLU A 28 -17.23 11.51 -2.91
CA GLU A 28 -15.82 11.22 -2.97
C GLU A 28 -15.53 10.60 -4.33
N LYS A 29 -14.56 11.15 -5.03
CA LYS A 29 -14.11 10.54 -6.29
C LYS A 29 -13.31 9.30 -5.92
N PRO A 30 -13.67 8.12 -6.45
CA PRO A 30 -12.90 6.92 -6.21
C PRO A 30 -11.48 7.11 -6.75
N VAL A 31 -10.48 6.67 -5.99
CA VAL A 31 -9.09 6.64 -6.43
C VAL A 31 -8.83 5.25 -7.00
N LYS A 32 -8.38 5.19 -8.25
CA LYS A 32 -8.00 3.96 -8.94
C LYS A 32 -6.48 3.87 -9.02
N PHE A 33 -5.93 2.75 -8.60
CA PHE A 33 -4.52 2.46 -8.81
C PHE A 33 -4.30 1.01 -9.24
N ILE A 34 -3.22 0.79 -9.96
CA ILE A 34 -2.78 -0.54 -10.34
C ILE A 34 -1.51 -0.85 -9.56
N ILE A 35 -1.46 -2.03 -9.01
CA ILE A 35 -0.41 -2.49 -8.12
C ILE A 35 0.21 -3.80 -8.62
N ALA A 36 1.52 -3.92 -8.54
CA ALA A 36 2.25 -5.15 -8.79
C ALA A 36 3.39 -5.29 -7.79
N SER A 37 4.03 -6.44 -7.74
CA SER A 37 5.19 -6.72 -6.90
C SER A 37 6.10 -7.73 -7.58
N ASP A 38 7.38 -7.73 -7.22
CA ASP A 38 8.30 -8.81 -7.52
C ASP A 38 8.39 -9.10 -9.04
N PHE A 39 8.62 -8.06 -9.84
CA PHE A 39 8.85 -8.20 -11.27
C PHE A 39 10.13 -8.99 -11.59
N HIS A 40 11.17 -8.79 -10.76
CA HIS A 40 12.49 -9.37 -10.97
C HIS A 40 12.98 -9.21 -12.41
N ALA A 41 12.69 -8.07 -12.99
CA ALA A 41 13.22 -7.73 -14.31
C ALA A 41 14.66 -7.19 -14.16
N PRO A 42 15.61 -7.62 -14.96
CA PRO A 42 15.56 -8.40 -16.20
C PRO A 42 15.81 -9.91 -16.01
N ASP A 43 15.59 -10.49 -14.84
CA ASP A 43 15.97 -11.89 -14.52
C ASP A 43 15.04 -12.93 -15.17
N ILE A 44 13.94 -12.49 -15.78
CA ILE A 44 12.99 -13.35 -16.49
C ILE A 44 12.90 -13.01 -17.98
N PRO A 45 12.78 -14.02 -18.86
CA PRO A 45 12.78 -13.80 -20.31
C PRO A 45 11.67 -12.91 -20.85
N ASP A 46 10.48 -12.93 -20.22
CA ASP A 46 9.27 -12.18 -20.61
C ASP A 46 8.97 -10.99 -19.67
N GLY A 47 9.97 -10.51 -18.94
CA GLY A 47 9.81 -9.40 -18.00
C GLY A 47 9.34 -8.10 -18.65
N LYS A 48 9.81 -7.84 -19.88
CA LYS A 48 9.39 -6.67 -20.68
C LYS A 48 7.92 -6.73 -21.04
N GLU A 49 7.46 -7.87 -21.53
CA GLU A 49 6.08 -8.11 -21.92
C GLU A 49 5.13 -8.03 -20.72
N ARG A 50 5.56 -8.54 -19.57
CA ARG A 50 4.80 -8.43 -18.32
C ARG A 50 4.66 -6.99 -17.86
N LEU A 51 5.73 -6.23 -17.86
CA LEU A 51 5.67 -4.81 -17.50
C LEU A 51 4.85 -4.02 -18.53
N ALA A 52 4.97 -4.30 -19.83
CA ALA A 52 4.15 -3.68 -20.86
C ALA A 52 2.65 -3.95 -20.62
N SER A 53 2.28 -5.19 -20.29
CA SER A 53 0.89 -5.57 -19.97
C SER A 53 0.39 -4.84 -18.70
N PHE A 54 1.26 -4.62 -17.72
CA PHE A 54 0.93 -3.80 -16.54
C PHE A 54 0.61 -2.36 -16.93
N ILE A 55 1.44 -1.74 -17.71
CA ILE A 55 1.23 -0.36 -18.16
C ILE A 55 -0.05 -0.27 -19.02
N GLU A 56 -0.29 -1.23 -19.90
CA GLU A 56 -1.51 -1.30 -20.71
C GLU A 56 -2.77 -1.41 -19.81
N ALA A 57 -2.74 -2.29 -18.82
CA ALA A 57 -3.83 -2.42 -17.85
C ALA A 57 -4.08 -1.10 -17.10
N ALA A 58 -3.03 -0.40 -16.68
CA ALA A 58 -3.15 0.89 -16.02
C ALA A 58 -3.81 1.96 -16.92
N HIS A 59 -3.48 1.97 -18.21
CA HIS A 59 -4.14 2.84 -19.19
C HIS A 59 -5.60 2.47 -19.40
N LYS A 60 -5.90 1.19 -19.63
CA LYS A 60 -7.24 0.68 -19.84
C LYS A 60 -8.18 1.00 -18.68
N GLU A 61 -7.70 0.79 -17.48
CA GLU A 61 -8.46 1.06 -16.25
C GLU A 61 -8.48 2.55 -15.86
N LYS A 62 -7.75 3.39 -16.59
CA LYS A 62 -7.63 4.84 -16.31
C LYS A 62 -7.13 5.11 -14.89
N ALA A 63 -6.14 4.33 -14.46
CA ALA A 63 -5.56 4.47 -13.13
C ALA A 63 -5.12 5.91 -12.83
N ASP A 64 -5.26 6.33 -11.59
CA ASP A 64 -4.81 7.65 -11.11
C ASP A 64 -3.32 7.63 -10.79
N PHE A 65 -2.80 6.46 -10.41
CA PHE A 65 -1.39 6.18 -10.25
C PHE A 65 -1.10 4.69 -10.39
N ILE A 66 0.17 4.36 -10.53
CA ILE A 66 0.69 3.00 -10.45
C ILE A 66 1.69 2.88 -9.30
N ILE A 67 1.78 1.70 -8.72
CA ILE A 67 2.75 1.39 -7.68
C ILE A 67 3.26 -0.05 -7.83
N GLU A 68 4.55 -0.23 -7.67
CA GLU A 68 5.16 -1.55 -7.51
C GLU A 68 5.72 -1.69 -6.08
N LEU A 69 5.67 -2.92 -5.55
CA LEU A 69 5.93 -3.19 -4.14
C LEU A 69 7.33 -3.76 -3.88
N GLY A 70 8.31 -3.43 -4.72
CA GLY A 70 9.70 -3.86 -4.56
C GLY A 70 10.08 -5.07 -5.38
N ASP A 71 11.39 -5.35 -5.42
CA ASP A 71 12.03 -6.36 -6.26
C ASP A 71 11.70 -6.13 -7.74
N PHE A 72 11.89 -4.87 -8.19
CA PHE A 72 11.48 -4.42 -9.50
C PHE A 72 12.55 -4.69 -10.57
N CYS A 73 13.59 -3.89 -10.60
CA CYS A 73 14.70 -4.05 -11.56
C CYS A 73 15.97 -3.35 -11.08
N ARG A 74 17.09 -3.61 -11.77
CA ARG A 74 18.38 -2.99 -11.51
C ARG A 74 18.49 -1.58 -12.09
N LEU A 75 19.55 -0.87 -11.70
CA LEU A 75 19.88 0.47 -12.22
C LEU A 75 20.92 0.40 -13.38
N ASP A 76 21.16 -0.78 -13.92
CA ASP A 76 22.12 -1.01 -15.00
C ASP A 76 21.52 -0.75 -16.38
N SER A 77 22.38 -0.79 -17.41
CA SER A 77 21.97 -0.58 -18.80
C SER A 77 21.00 -1.65 -19.32
N ALA A 78 21.06 -2.89 -18.80
CA ALA A 78 20.14 -3.94 -19.19
C ALA A 78 18.72 -3.68 -18.68
N SER A 79 18.59 -2.93 -17.61
CA SER A 79 17.31 -2.53 -17.01
C SER A 79 16.70 -1.27 -17.61
N GLN A 80 17.40 -0.56 -18.48
CA GLN A 80 16.92 0.72 -19.04
C GLN A 80 15.54 0.59 -19.71
N VAL A 81 15.28 -0.50 -20.43
CA VAL A 81 13.99 -0.75 -21.09
C VAL A 81 12.83 -0.82 -20.11
N TYR A 82 13.05 -1.33 -18.89
CA TYR A 82 12.04 -1.40 -17.84
C TYR A 82 11.77 -0.03 -17.23
N HIS A 83 12.81 0.77 -17.03
CA HIS A 83 12.67 2.17 -16.61
C HIS A 83 11.89 3.00 -17.63
N GLU A 84 12.19 2.83 -18.92
CA GLU A 84 11.47 3.50 -20.01
C GLU A 84 10.00 3.11 -20.06
N LEU A 85 9.70 1.82 -19.97
CA LEU A 85 8.32 1.31 -19.92
C LEU A 85 7.57 1.85 -18.70
N TRP A 86 8.17 1.77 -17.50
CA TRP A 86 7.57 2.32 -16.29
C TRP A 86 7.28 3.82 -16.42
N ASN A 87 8.25 4.55 -16.96
CA ASN A 87 8.13 6.00 -17.16
C ASN A 87 7.16 6.38 -18.29
N SER A 88 6.77 5.45 -19.15
CA SER A 88 5.76 5.69 -20.19
C SER A 88 4.35 5.91 -19.63
N PHE A 89 4.07 5.47 -18.40
CA PHE A 89 2.80 5.81 -17.73
C PHE A 89 2.76 7.30 -17.41
N PRO A 90 1.75 8.07 -17.88
CA PRO A 90 1.78 9.53 -17.88
C PRO A 90 1.38 10.18 -16.56
N LYS A 91 0.91 9.39 -15.58
CA LYS A 91 0.51 9.90 -14.28
C LYS A 91 1.52 9.50 -13.21
N ASP A 92 1.16 9.67 -11.95
CA ASP A 92 2.06 9.39 -10.82
C ASP A 92 2.44 7.92 -10.73
N LYS A 93 3.66 7.69 -10.36
CA LYS A 93 4.30 6.39 -10.24
C LYS A 93 5.04 6.34 -8.92
N TYR A 94 4.86 5.24 -8.20
CA TYR A 94 5.46 5.06 -6.88
C TYR A 94 6.17 3.70 -6.81
N HIS A 95 7.21 3.67 -5.99
CA HIS A 95 8.03 2.49 -5.77
C HIS A 95 8.12 2.19 -4.27
N VAL A 96 8.14 0.91 -3.95
CA VAL A 96 8.57 0.39 -2.64
C VAL A 96 9.91 -0.28 -2.84
N ILE A 97 10.81 -0.21 -1.89
CA ILE A 97 12.10 -0.90 -1.98
C ILE A 97 11.92 -2.35 -1.54
N GLY A 98 12.28 -3.29 -2.40
CA GLY A 98 12.41 -4.71 -2.08
C GLY A 98 13.83 -5.08 -1.64
N ASN A 99 14.01 -6.32 -1.17
CA ASN A 99 15.33 -6.74 -0.71
C ASN A 99 16.30 -6.98 -1.89
N HIS A 100 15.82 -7.48 -3.02
CA HIS A 100 16.67 -7.72 -4.21
C HIS A 100 17.05 -6.43 -4.93
N ASP A 101 16.31 -5.34 -4.71
CA ASP A 101 16.72 -4.02 -5.17
C ASP A 101 18.03 -3.58 -4.48
N MET A 102 18.33 -4.16 -3.31
CA MET A 102 19.55 -3.89 -2.54
C MET A 102 20.66 -4.92 -2.79
N ASP A 103 20.54 -5.82 -3.75
CA ASP A 103 21.59 -6.79 -4.06
C ASP A 103 22.89 -6.12 -4.53
N GLN A 104 22.78 -5.06 -5.30
CA GLN A 104 23.95 -4.36 -5.88
C GLN A 104 24.10 -2.92 -5.38
N TYR A 105 23.08 -2.35 -4.76
CA TYR A 105 23.01 -0.93 -4.44
C TYR A 105 22.89 -0.68 -2.93
N THR A 106 23.18 0.55 -2.52
CA THR A 106 22.73 1.08 -1.25
C THR A 106 21.31 1.64 -1.39
N PRO A 107 20.56 1.82 -0.28
CA PRO A 107 19.26 2.48 -0.35
C PRO A 107 19.30 3.86 -1.01
N GLU A 108 20.36 4.65 -0.75
CA GLU A 108 20.51 5.99 -1.31
C GLU A 108 20.74 5.94 -2.82
N GLU A 109 21.55 4.98 -3.29
CA GLU A 109 21.79 4.77 -4.72
C GLU A 109 20.49 4.37 -5.42
N TYR A 110 19.71 3.45 -4.83
CA TYR A 110 18.46 2.98 -5.42
C TYR A 110 17.36 4.04 -5.39
N VAL A 111 17.13 4.70 -4.26
CA VAL A 111 16.19 5.83 -4.13
C VAL A 111 16.46 6.90 -5.18
N LYS A 112 17.73 7.27 -5.36
CA LYS A 112 18.12 8.25 -6.37
C LYS A 112 17.89 7.74 -7.79
N GLY A 113 18.28 6.49 -8.08
CA GLY A 113 18.15 5.87 -9.41
C GLY A 113 16.69 5.71 -9.84
N MET A 114 15.81 5.38 -8.91
CA MET A 114 14.37 5.24 -9.12
C MET A 114 13.59 6.54 -8.97
N ASN A 115 14.26 7.66 -8.70
CA ASN A 115 13.63 8.96 -8.45
C ASN A 115 12.54 8.91 -7.37
N MET A 116 12.80 8.16 -6.29
CA MET A 116 11.90 8.03 -5.15
C MET A 116 12.04 9.22 -4.19
N PRO A 117 10.97 9.59 -3.45
CA PRO A 117 11.08 10.64 -2.41
C PRO A 117 11.99 10.26 -1.25
N GLY A 118 12.11 8.96 -0.97
CA GLY A 118 12.90 8.40 0.12
C GLY A 118 12.69 6.89 0.22
N ARG A 119 13.33 6.23 1.19
CA ARG A 119 13.13 4.81 1.49
C ARG A 119 11.72 4.54 2.00
N TYR A 120 11.20 5.44 2.78
CA TYR A 120 9.82 5.49 3.26
C TYR A 120 9.29 6.91 3.09
N TYR A 121 8.03 7.03 2.76
CA TYR A 121 7.38 8.30 2.44
C TYR A 121 5.85 8.15 2.42
N SER A 122 5.16 9.26 2.31
CA SER A 122 3.71 9.28 2.13
C SER A 122 3.29 10.26 1.03
N PHE A 123 2.09 10.07 0.50
CA PHE A 123 1.47 10.94 -0.48
C PHE A 123 -0.05 10.88 -0.40
N ASP A 124 -0.70 11.92 -0.89
CA ASP A 124 -2.15 12.04 -0.90
C ASP A 124 -2.72 11.88 -2.31
N LYS A 125 -3.83 11.14 -2.41
CA LYS A 125 -4.70 11.09 -3.60
C LYS A 125 -6.15 11.08 -3.16
N GLY A 126 -6.93 12.07 -3.62
CA GLY A 126 -8.31 12.21 -3.20
C GLY A 126 -8.42 12.29 -1.68
N ASP A 127 -9.30 11.46 -1.12
CA ASP A 127 -9.56 11.39 0.31
C ASP A 127 -8.70 10.34 1.05
N PHE A 128 -7.68 9.81 0.37
CA PHE A 128 -6.77 8.82 0.93
C PHE A 128 -5.37 9.38 1.14
N HIS A 129 -4.73 8.86 2.16
CA HIS A 129 -3.33 9.06 2.49
C HIS A 129 -2.61 7.71 2.32
N PHE A 130 -1.60 7.67 1.49
CA PHE A 130 -0.86 6.47 1.15
C PHE A 130 0.52 6.54 1.79
N ILE A 131 0.94 5.45 2.40
CA ILE A 131 2.16 5.36 3.20
C ILE A 131 3.00 4.21 2.66
N VAL A 132 4.24 4.49 2.30
CA VAL A 132 5.24 3.50 1.90
C VAL A 132 6.20 3.27 3.05
N LEU A 133 6.39 2.00 3.42
CA LEU A 133 7.31 1.57 4.47
C LEU A 133 8.44 0.72 3.89
N ASP A 134 9.61 0.83 4.51
CA ASP A 134 10.80 0.07 4.18
C ASP A 134 11.15 -0.92 5.29
N GLY A 135 10.95 -2.22 5.03
CA GLY A 135 11.30 -3.31 5.93
C GLY A 135 12.75 -3.82 5.76
N ASN A 136 13.56 -3.18 4.92
CA ASN A 136 14.89 -3.65 4.54
C ASN A 136 15.99 -3.23 5.54
N ASN A 137 15.82 -3.62 6.80
CA ASN A 137 16.84 -3.40 7.82
C ASN A 137 17.27 -4.72 8.46
N LEU A 138 18.55 -4.79 8.81
CA LEU A 138 19.13 -5.77 9.72
C LEU A 138 19.02 -5.26 11.15
N TYR A 139 18.84 -6.20 12.08
CA TYR A 139 18.97 -5.94 13.51
C TYR A 139 19.59 -7.16 14.20
N ASP A 140 20.75 -7.01 14.81
CA ASP A 140 21.50 -8.08 15.46
C ASP A 140 21.35 -8.12 16.99
N GLY A 141 20.35 -7.37 17.51
CA GLY A 141 20.14 -7.19 18.95
C GLY A 141 20.86 -5.98 19.54
N LYS A 142 21.62 -5.24 18.74
CA LYS A 142 22.40 -4.07 19.19
C LYS A 142 22.15 -2.85 18.31
N GLU A 143 22.27 -3.00 16.99
CA GLU A 143 22.15 -1.89 16.05
C GLU A 143 21.29 -2.24 14.83
N TYR A 144 20.64 -1.22 14.26
CA TYR A 144 19.96 -1.32 12.98
C TYR A 144 20.91 -0.92 11.85
N ARG A 145 20.89 -1.68 10.77
CA ARG A 145 21.65 -1.40 9.55
C ARG A 145 20.78 -1.63 8.33
N HIS A 146 20.83 -0.75 7.35
CA HIS A 146 20.07 -0.94 6.11
C HIS A 146 20.62 -2.11 5.29
N TYR A 147 19.74 -2.73 4.51
CA TYR A 147 20.19 -3.61 3.44
C TYR A 147 21.02 -2.79 2.44
N ALA A 148 22.16 -3.33 2.04
CA ALA A 148 23.03 -2.70 1.07
C ALA A 148 23.98 -3.74 0.48
N LYS A 149 24.07 -3.81 -0.86
CA LYS A 149 25.04 -4.66 -1.59
C LYS A 149 25.04 -6.11 -1.07
N ALA A 150 23.83 -6.67 -0.97
CA ALA A 150 23.57 -8.05 -0.55
C ALA A 150 24.01 -8.39 0.89
N ASN A 151 24.21 -7.42 1.77
CA ASN A 151 24.62 -7.65 3.18
C ASN A 151 23.54 -8.38 4.00
N TYR A 152 22.35 -8.52 3.48
CA TYR A 152 21.23 -9.19 4.15
C TYR A 152 21.23 -10.71 3.99
N TYR A 153 22.16 -11.29 3.21
CA TYR A 153 22.38 -12.74 3.16
C TYR A 153 23.09 -13.25 4.42
N VAL A 154 22.46 -13.05 5.55
CA VAL A 154 22.89 -13.44 6.89
C VAL A 154 21.83 -14.31 7.54
N ASN A 155 21.98 -14.62 8.84
CA ASN A 155 20.95 -15.34 9.59
C ASN A 155 19.57 -14.68 9.38
N PRO A 156 18.54 -15.43 8.96
CA PRO A 156 17.17 -14.94 8.77
C PRO A 156 16.60 -14.21 9.97
N GLU A 157 17.03 -14.53 11.19
CA GLU A 157 16.56 -13.86 12.41
C GLU A 157 17.00 -12.38 12.50
N TYR A 158 18.04 -12.00 11.77
CA TYR A 158 18.56 -10.61 11.77
C TYR A 158 17.96 -9.74 10.66
N ARG A 159 17.09 -10.31 9.82
CA ARG A 159 16.54 -9.64 8.62
C ARG A 159 15.12 -9.17 8.82
N ALA A 160 14.73 -8.18 8.01
CA ALA A 160 13.38 -7.67 7.87
C ALA A 160 12.85 -6.97 9.14
N PHE A 161 13.44 -5.84 9.42
CA PHE A 161 12.99 -4.95 10.50
C PHE A 161 12.60 -3.57 9.95
N ILE A 162 11.68 -2.92 10.63
CA ILE A 162 11.44 -1.48 10.52
C ILE A 162 12.19 -0.81 11.66
N ASP A 163 13.07 0.15 11.32
CA ASP A 163 13.90 0.81 12.31
C ASP A 163 13.10 1.80 13.18
N PRO A 164 13.61 2.16 14.38
CA PRO A 164 12.91 3.06 15.29
C PRO A 164 12.68 4.46 14.72
N GLU A 165 13.56 4.98 13.87
CA GLU A 165 13.40 6.29 13.23
C GLU A 165 12.18 6.29 12.33
N GLN A 166 12.03 5.26 11.50
CA GLN A 166 10.86 5.10 10.63
C GLN A 166 9.57 4.92 11.44
N MET A 167 9.61 4.17 12.57
CA MET A 167 8.44 4.03 13.44
C MET A 167 8.00 5.37 14.05
N GLU A 168 8.94 6.21 14.46
CA GLU A 168 8.63 7.57 14.97
C GLU A 168 8.13 8.48 13.85
N TRP A 169 8.69 8.38 12.65
CA TRP A 169 8.17 9.08 11.49
C TRP A 169 6.73 8.64 11.19
N LEU A 170 6.45 7.32 11.17
CA LEU A 170 5.11 6.78 10.91
C LEU A 170 4.06 7.32 11.89
N LYS A 171 4.38 7.39 13.18
CA LYS A 171 3.48 7.98 14.19
C LYS A 171 3.15 9.44 13.88
N LYS A 172 4.17 10.23 13.51
CA LYS A 172 4.00 11.66 13.18
C LYS A 172 3.20 11.84 11.89
N ASP A 173 3.49 11.04 10.89
CA ASP A 173 2.83 11.07 9.59
C ASP A 173 1.35 10.72 9.74
N LEU A 174 1.03 9.63 10.42
CA LEU A 174 -0.34 9.26 10.74
C LEU A 174 -1.07 10.36 11.53
N ALA A 175 -0.42 10.99 12.50
CA ALA A 175 -1.04 12.07 13.30
C ALA A 175 -1.29 13.34 12.46
N SER A 176 -0.60 13.54 11.36
CA SER A 176 -0.68 14.75 10.53
C SER A 176 -1.90 14.80 9.61
N THR A 177 -2.60 13.69 9.42
CA THR A 177 -3.75 13.59 8.50
C THR A 177 -5.00 13.07 9.20
N ASN A 178 -6.17 13.43 8.68
CA ASN A 178 -7.46 12.83 9.04
C ASN A 178 -8.04 11.96 7.90
N LYS A 179 -7.25 11.72 6.85
CA LYS A 179 -7.67 10.89 5.73
C LYS A 179 -7.59 9.40 6.11
N ARG A 180 -8.30 8.56 5.35
CA ARG A 180 -8.10 7.12 5.42
C ARG A 180 -6.72 6.76 4.88
N CYS A 181 -6.02 5.87 5.58
CA CYS A 181 -4.65 5.49 5.27
C CYS A 181 -4.60 4.09 4.66
N ILE A 182 -3.78 3.94 3.63
CA ILE A 182 -3.44 2.68 2.99
C ILE A 182 -1.92 2.56 3.00
N LEU A 183 -1.41 1.41 3.46
CA LEU A 183 0.02 1.18 3.58
C LEU A 183 0.52 0.25 2.47
N PHE A 184 1.77 0.47 2.08
CA PHE A 184 2.53 -0.37 1.17
C PHE A 184 3.88 -0.71 1.79
N SER A 185 4.28 -1.96 1.70
CA SER A 185 5.63 -2.42 2.08
C SER A 185 6.00 -3.62 1.20
N HIS A 186 7.28 -3.89 1.02
CA HIS A 186 7.68 -5.10 0.32
C HIS A 186 7.42 -6.33 1.20
N GLN A 187 8.09 -6.41 2.35
CA GLN A 187 7.85 -7.47 3.31
C GLN A 187 6.56 -7.20 4.09
N SER A 188 5.75 -8.23 4.31
CA SER A 188 4.48 -8.11 5.01
C SER A 188 4.66 -7.78 6.51
N ILE A 189 3.95 -6.77 6.97
CA ILE A 189 4.01 -6.29 8.37
C ILE A 189 3.38 -7.32 9.32
N ASP A 190 2.43 -8.11 8.85
CA ASP A 190 1.68 -9.06 9.67
C ASP A 190 2.39 -10.40 9.86
N THR A 191 3.23 -10.84 8.88
CA THR A 191 3.82 -12.18 8.89
C THR A 191 5.34 -12.22 8.75
N PHE A 192 5.96 -11.26 8.05
CA PHE A 192 7.37 -11.35 7.68
C PHE A 192 8.27 -10.39 8.46
N VAL A 193 7.87 -9.14 8.61
CA VAL A 193 8.64 -8.14 9.38
C VAL A 193 8.75 -8.59 10.85
N LYS A 194 9.97 -8.74 11.35
CA LYS A 194 10.24 -9.32 12.67
C LYS A 194 9.63 -8.50 13.82
N ASN A 195 9.72 -7.19 13.76
CA ASN A 195 9.06 -6.27 14.69
C ASN A 195 7.72 -5.73 14.16
N GLY A 196 7.09 -6.46 13.24
CA GLY A 196 5.80 -6.10 12.66
C GLY A 196 4.68 -5.96 13.68
N LYS A 197 4.77 -6.65 14.82
CA LYS A 197 3.83 -6.45 15.93
C LYS A 197 3.86 -5.02 16.48
N ASP A 198 5.05 -4.44 16.62
CA ASP A 198 5.20 -3.07 17.13
C ASP A 198 4.66 -2.06 16.12
N VAL A 199 4.90 -2.30 14.83
CA VAL A 199 4.32 -1.47 13.75
C VAL A 199 2.79 -1.57 13.77
N ARG A 200 2.22 -2.77 13.85
CA ARG A 200 0.76 -2.95 13.94
C ARG A 200 0.17 -2.24 15.16
N GLN A 201 0.85 -2.27 16.29
CA GLN A 201 0.40 -1.55 17.48
C GLN A 201 0.31 -0.04 17.25
N ILE A 202 1.23 0.54 16.47
CA ILE A 202 1.16 1.96 16.08
C ILE A 202 -0.10 2.22 15.26
N LEU A 203 -0.40 1.36 14.28
CA LEU A 203 -1.58 1.49 13.42
C LEU A 203 -2.89 1.34 14.20
N GLU A 204 -2.96 0.36 15.08
CA GLU A 204 -4.12 0.07 15.93
C GLU A 204 -4.39 1.22 16.92
N ASN A 205 -3.37 1.70 17.61
CA ASN A 205 -3.46 2.85 18.51
C ASN A 205 -3.94 4.11 17.78
N GLU A 206 -3.52 4.30 16.53
CA GLU A 206 -3.97 5.45 15.75
C GLU A 206 -5.44 5.30 15.33
N ASN A 207 -5.92 4.10 15.01
CA ASN A 207 -7.34 3.85 14.76
C ASN A 207 -8.18 4.15 16.01
N GLU A 208 -7.72 3.72 17.19
CA GLU A 208 -8.37 4.04 18.46
C GLU A 208 -8.39 5.54 18.72
N ARG A 209 -7.24 6.21 18.58
CA ARG A 209 -7.11 7.67 18.77
C ARG A 209 -8.02 8.47 17.84
N ALA A 210 -8.12 8.05 16.59
CA ALA A 210 -8.94 8.71 15.59
C ALA A 210 -10.45 8.53 15.82
N GLY A 211 -10.85 7.46 16.51
CA GLY A 211 -12.25 7.12 16.73
C GLY A 211 -12.98 6.57 15.50
N PHE A 212 -12.24 6.24 14.44
CA PHE A 212 -12.75 5.60 13.22
C PHE A 212 -11.66 4.73 12.59
N LYS A 213 -12.06 3.85 11.66
CA LYS A 213 -11.09 3.03 10.89
C LYS A 213 -10.30 3.92 9.91
N LYS A 214 -9.25 4.55 10.44
CA LYS A 214 -8.36 5.42 9.67
C LYS A 214 -7.42 4.62 8.80
N ILE A 215 -6.74 3.63 9.39
CA ILE A 215 -5.91 2.68 8.66
C ILE A 215 -6.79 1.48 8.30
N VAL A 216 -6.93 1.21 7.00
CA VAL A 216 -7.89 0.22 6.49
C VAL A 216 -7.21 -0.95 5.80
N LEU A 217 -6.09 -0.70 5.11
CA LEU A 217 -5.41 -1.66 4.24
C LEU A 217 -3.90 -1.56 4.37
N ALA A 218 -3.23 -2.70 4.29
CA ALA A 218 -1.79 -2.80 4.12
C ALA A 218 -1.49 -3.85 3.03
N PHE A 219 -0.81 -3.42 1.98
CA PHE A 219 -0.39 -4.28 0.87
C PHE A 219 1.08 -4.65 1.01
N SER A 220 1.42 -5.87 0.60
CA SER A 220 2.80 -6.37 0.53
C SER A 220 3.01 -7.35 -0.62
N GLY A 221 4.26 -7.61 -0.94
CA GLY A 221 4.73 -8.63 -1.89
C GLY A 221 5.62 -9.67 -1.21
N HIS A 222 6.83 -9.89 -1.74
CA HIS A 222 7.93 -10.65 -1.18
C HIS A 222 7.76 -12.17 -1.14
N ASN A 223 6.64 -12.70 -0.66
CA ASN A 223 6.47 -14.15 -0.52
C ASN A 223 5.94 -14.84 -1.79
N HIS A 224 5.76 -14.10 -2.88
CA HIS A 224 5.26 -14.61 -4.16
C HIS A 224 4.02 -15.48 -4.03
N SER A 225 3.08 -15.06 -3.20
CA SER A 225 1.82 -15.78 -2.95
C SER A 225 0.68 -14.83 -2.63
N ASN A 226 -0.54 -15.24 -2.95
CA ASN A 226 -1.73 -14.49 -2.57
C ASN A 226 -2.13 -14.83 -1.13
N TYR A 227 -2.35 -13.81 -0.35
CA TYR A 227 -2.76 -13.94 1.03
C TYR A 227 -3.61 -12.74 1.46
N SER A 228 -4.58 -12.97 2.30
CA SER A 228 -5.37 -11.89 2.92
C SER A 228 -5.81 -12.26 4.32
N LYS A 229 -5.68 -11.32 5.24
CA LYS A 229 -6.08 -11.50 6.65
C LYS A 229 -6.54 -10.17 7.25
N VAL A 230 -7.55 -10.23 8.10
CA VAL A 230 -7.95 -9.09 8.93
C VAL A 230 -7.40 -9.27 10.34
N ILE A 231 -6.70 -8.26 10.83
CA ILE A 231 -6.19 -8.20 12.21
C ILE A 231 -6.63 -6.87 12.80
N ASN A 232 -7.39 -6.90 13.87
CA ASN A 232 -7.88 -5.72 14.60
C ASN A 232 -8.52 -4.65 13.68
N GLY A 233 -9.27 -5.11 12.67
CA GLY A 233 -10.00 -4.25 11.74
C GLY A 233 -9.17 -3.70 10.57
N ILE A 234 -7.88 -3.99 10.48
CA ILE A 234 -7.01 -3.66 9.35
C ILE A 234 -6.88 -4.91 8.47
N THR A 235 -7.07 -4.74 7.15
CA THR A 235 -6.90 -5.83 6.19
C THR A 235 -5.48 -5.81 5.65
N TYR A 236 -4.77 -6.91 5.83
CA TYR A 236 -3.44 -7.16 5.26
C TYR A 236 -3.60 -8.01 4.01
N ILE A 237 -3.06 -7.53 2.90
CA ILE A 237 -3.15 -8.19 1.60
C ILE A 237 -1.75 -8.36 1.06
N GLN A 238 -1.36 -9.60 0.81
CA GLN A 238 -0.16 -9.92 0.09
C GLN A 238 -0.54 -10.29 -1.34
N ILE A 239 0.12 -9.65 -2.29
CA ILE A 239 -0.08 -9.93 -3.71
C ILE A 239 1.03 -10.86 -4.20
N ASN A 240 0.67 -11.69 -5.17
CA ASN A 240 1.62 -12.59 -5.79
C ASN A 240 2.61 -11.82 -6.67
N SER A 241 3.74 -12.48 -6.98
CA SER A 241 4.76 -11.96 -7.88
C SER A 241 4.21 -11.71 -9.28
N ALA A 242 4.63 -10.62 -9.91
CA ALA A 242 4.44 -10.36 -11.33
C ALA A 242 5.37 -11.23 -12.20
N SER A 243 6.37 -11.87 -11.59
CA SER A 243 7.25 -12.87 -12.19
C SER A 243 6.85 -14.27 -11.75
N TYR A 244 7.55 -15.28 -12.26
CA TYR A 244 7.45 -16.67 -11.82
C TYR A 244 8.72 -17.14 -11.07
N VAL A 245 9.59 -16.20 -10.74
CA VAL A 245 10.83 -16.48 -9.99
C VAL A 245 10.44 -16.76 -8.53
N TRP A 246 11.05 -17.82 -7.96
CA TRP A 246 10.83 -18.25 -6.56
C TRP A 246 9.36 -18.48 -6.14
N ILE A 247 8.50 -18.84 -7.09
CA ILE A 247 7.15 -19.28 -6.75
C ILE A 247 7.25 -20.55 -5.91
N ASP A 248 6.74 -20.51 -4.67
CA ASP A 248 6.97 -21.55 -3.68
C ASP A 248 6.23 -22.87 -3.97
N GLN A 249 6.64 -23.91 -3.25
CA GLN A 249 6.28 -25.32 -3.45
C GLN A 249 4.76 -25.64 -3.52
N PRO A 250 3.85 -24.98 -2.82
CA PRO A 250 2.42 -25.16 -3.05
C PRO A 250 1.98 -24.74 -4.45
N SER A 251 2.70 -23.84 -5.07
CA SER A 251 2.49 -23.38 -6.45
C SER A 251 3.17 -24.28 -7.49
N LYS A 252 3.76 -25.42 -7.10
CA LYS A 252 4.16 -26.45 -8.08
C LYS A 252 2.98 -26.96 -8.91
N THR A 253 1.77 -26.81 -8.42
CA THR A 253 0.57 -27.05 -9.21
C THR A 253 0.44 -26.02 -10.33
N GLU A 254 0.85 -24.78 -10.07
CA GLU A 254 0.90 -23.69 -11.04
C GLU A 254 2.07 -23.88 -12.02
N LEU A 255 3.19 -24.44 -11.56
CA LEU A 255 4.30 -24.85 -12.43
C LEU A 255 3.96 -26.05 -13.34
N ARG A 256 2.86 -26.79 -13.11
CA ARG A 256 2.34 -27.77 -14.05
C ARG A 256 1.78 -27.13 -15.32
N TYR A 257 1.47 -25.85 -15.25
CA TYR A 257 0.87 -25.09 -16.34
C TYR A 257 1.62 -23.78 -16.54
N PRO A 258 2.92 -23.82 -16.91
CA PRO A 258 3.72 -22.60 -17.05
C PRO A 258 3.15 -21.61 -18.06
N GLU A 259 2.42 -22.09 -19.07
CA GLU A 259 1.72 -21.23 -20.03
C GLU A 259 0.49 -20.56 -19.42
N GLU A 260 -0.20 -21.22 -18.48
CA GLU A 260 -1.34 -20.63 -17.74
C GLU A 260 -0.87 -19.70 -16.64
N VAL A 261 0.22 -20.04 -15.96
CA VAL A 261 0.91 -19.13 -15.02
C VAL A 261 1.31 -17.86 -15.74
N ASN A 262 1.90 -17.98 -16.93
CA ASN A 262 2.27 -16.84 -17.78
C ASN A 262 1.07 -16.05 -18.32
N LYS A 263 -0.11 -16.69 -18.45
CA LYS A 263 -1.37 -16.03 -18.87
C LYS A 263 -2.20 -15.51 -17.70
N GLN A 264 -2.09 -16.11 -16.51
CA GLN A 264 -2.94 -15.80 -15.33
C GLN A 264 -2.39 -14.70 -14.44
N TYR A 265 -1.15 -14.22 -14.66
CA TYR A 265 -0.60 -13.05 -13.99
C TYR A 265 -0.57 -11.79 -14.86
N PRO A 266 -1.65 -11.47 -15.60
CA PRO A 266 -1.96 -10.08 -15.81
C PRO A 266 -2.38 -9.58 -14.43
N LEU A 267 -1.61 -8.82 -13.86
CA LEU A 267 -1.79 -7.81 -12.87
C LEU A 267 -3.23 -7.69 -12.40
N LEU A 268 -3.47 -8.21 -11.23
CA LEU A 268 -4.74 -8.01 -10.58
C LEU A 268 -4.83 -6.53 -10.20
N GLY A 269 -5.56 -5.77 -11.01
CA GLY A 269 -6.05 -4.48 -10.59
C GLY A 269 -7.02 -4.66 -9.44
N TYR A 270 -6.69 -4.13 -8.27
CA TYR A 270 -7.62 -4.07 -7.17
C TYR A 270 -8.39 -2.74 -7.24
N SER A 271 -9.70 -2.84 -7.38
CA SER A 271 -10.58 -1.71 -7.16
C SER A 271 -11.10 -1.80 -5.72
N ILE A 272 -10.77 -0.80 -4.92
CA ILE A 272 -11.29 -0.70 -3.56
C ILE A 272 -12.37 0.35 -3.57
N THR A 273 -13.62 -0.09 -3.51
CA THR A 273 -14.75 0.76 -3.16
C THR A 273 -14.97 0.65 -1.67
N TYR A 274 -14.87 1.73 -0.97
CA TYR A 274 -15.15 1.79 0.45
C TYR A 274 -16.53 2.40 0.62
N ASP A 275 -17.53 1.55 0.92
CA ASP A 275 -18.82 2.02 1.38
C ASP A 275 -18.68 2.47 2.84
N ARG A 276 -19.05 3.70 3.13
CA ARG A 276 -19.16 4.15 4.52
C ARG A 276 -20.27 3.37 5.21
N PRO A 277 -20.06 2.93 6.47
CA PRO A 277 -21.15 2.42 7.28
C PRO A 277 -22.19 3.51 7.57
#